data_c90135100a5851f14ab06c1e19c3a2cc
#
_entry.id   c90135100a5851f14ab06c1e19c3a2cc
#
_cell.length_a   1.000
_cell.length_b   1.000
_cell.length_c   1.000
_cell.angle_alpha   90.00
_cell.angle_beta   90.00
_cell.angle_gamma   90.00
#
_symmetry.space_group_name_H-M   'P 1'
#
loop_
_entity.id
_entity.type
_entity.pdbx_description
1 polymer ?
#
loop_
_entity_poly.entity_id
_entity_poly.type
_entity_poly.pdbx_seq_one_letter_code
_entity_poly.pdbx_strand_id
1 'polypeptide(L)'
;MKGIVDVDSQPQGRVLYVTVGAPEHGVVRHGRQTAAALRRVGAEVELLTAEDVAAFRGLVPVLEEARALGAAVHLDVTDALFGPTATAAADLLVDVLPEGATLTLHDIPQPAEGDGRYRRRGEAYARLAQAVDGVVVSSQHERALLADLVDVAADVVPLPVEDRRAAAARAEPVVPESMAGLDQDVVLFGFVYPGKGHALALEALTELHRQWGPDSGAPRRLTALGPVSAGHDDLVAELTRDAEARGLEFRVTGFVPDEFADAALLSAGIPFAAHRNVSASGSLAAWTSVGRRAIASAGRYTEEMARLRPGTLRLVHPNGSPAFAMAEAIAEAVEDPERTWLGPGVDLSPGAEDCARMLFDVLRRVHRWT
;
A
#
# COMPACT_ATOMS: atom_id res chain seq x y z
N MET A 1 -49.98 -25.65 16.79
CA MET A 1 -48.57 -25.77 16.37
C MET A 1 -47.88 -24.41 16.64
N LYS A 2 -47.14 -24.32 17.73
CA LYS A 2 -46.37 -23.14 18.06
C LYS A 2 -45.05 -23.21 17.25
N GLY A 3 -44.82 -22.20 16.41
CA GLY A 3 -43.55 -22.07 15.68
C GLY A 3 -42.39 -21.92 16.69
N ILE A 4 -41.40 -22.77 16.54
CA ILE A 4 -40.12 -22.67 17.20
C ILE A 4 -39.43 -21.46 16.54
N VAL A 5 -39.31 -20.37 17.29
CA VAL A 5 -38.44 -19.27 16.94
C VAL A 5 -37.01 -19.81 17.17
N ASP A 6 -36.26 -19.88 16.10
CA ASP A 6 -34.85 -20.26 16.11
C ASP A 6 -34.05 -19.19 16.88
N VAL A 7 -33.64 -19.53 18.12
CA VAL A 7 -33.00 -18.60 19.08
C VAL A 7 -31.48 -18.69 19.00
N ASP A 8 -30.92 -19.13 17.87
CA ASP A 8 -29.46 -19.34 17.70
C ASP A 8 -28.79 -18.44 16.64
N SER A 9 -29.30 -17.24 16.40
CA SER A 9 -28.48 -16.20 15.80
C SER A 9 -27.95 -15.26 16.89
N GLN A 10 -26.90 -15.66 17.58
CA GLN A 10 -26.08 -14.72 18.33
C GLN A 10 -25.56 -13.67 17.34
N PRO A 11 -25.59 -12.37 17.66
CA PRO A 11 -25.14 -11.35 16.74
C PRO A 11 -23.66 -11.60 16.44
N GLN A 12 -23.37 -11.92 15.17
CA GLN A 12 -22.02 -11.85 14.67
C GLN A 12 -21.52 -10.43 14.98
N GLY A 13 -20.41 -10.31 15.71
CA GLY A 13 -20.00 -9.08 16.35
C GLY A 13 -20.06 -7.85 15.47
N ARG A 14 -20.60 -6.76 16.00
CA ARG A 14 -20.68 -5.46 15.32
C ARG A 14 -19.32 -4.77 15.35
N VAL A 15 -18.89 -4.25 14.21
CA VAL A 15 -17.62 -3.51 14.03
C VAL A 15 -17.90 -2.06 13.67
N LEU A 16 -17.41 -1.12 14.45
CA LEU A 16 -17.22 0.26 14.02
C LEU A 16 -15.84 0.38 13.40
N TYR A 17 -15.81 0.55 12.09
CA TYR A 17 -14.58 0.77 11.34
C TYR A 17 -14.39 2.24 11.09
N VAL A 18 -13.26 2.82 11.51
CA VAL A 18 -13.02 4.27 11.44
C VAL A 18 -11.88 4.58 10.48
N THR A 19 -12.10 5.54 9.59
CA THR A 19 -11.06 6.11 8.72
C THR A 19 -11.00 7.62 8.89
N VAL A 20 -9.78 8.17 8.90
CA VAL A 20 -9.55 9.62 9.06
C VAL A 20 -8.67 10.12 7.93
N GLY A 21 -9.09 11.22 7.29
CA GLY A 21 -8.34 11.87 6.21
C GLY A 21 -9.07 11.88 4.87
N ALA A 22 -8.38 12.43 3.86
CA ALA A 22 -8.91 12.57 2.51
C ALA A 22 -9.19 11.20 1.85
N PRO A 23 -10.30 11.05 1.10
CA PRO A 23 -10.69 9.79 0.46
C PRO A 23 -9.62 9.18 -0.46
N GLU A 24 -8.77 10.02 -1.05
CA GLU A 24 -7.69 9.62 -1.97
C GLU A 24 -6.46 9.07 -1.25
N HIS A 25 -6.35 9.27 0.05
CA HIS A 25 -5.22 8.77 0.84
C HIS A 25 -5.22 7.24 0.89
N GLY A 26 -4.06 6.62 0.65
CA GLY A 26 -3.93 5.15 0.55
C GLY A 26 -4.49 4.39 1.76
N VAL A 27 -4.24 4.87 2.98
CA VAL A 27 -4.73 4.25 4.22
C VAL A 27 -6.26 4.38 4.33
N VAL A 28 -6.84 5.54 3.97
CA VAL A 28 -8.30 5.75 3.96
C VAL A 28 -8.98 4.84 2.94
N ARG A 29 -8.41 4.72 1.74
CA ARG A 29 -8.88 3.79 0.70
C ARG A 29 -8.84 2.34 1.19
N HIS A 30 -7.72 1.94 1.82
CA HIS A 30 -7.57 0.61 2.42
C HIS A 30 -8.70 0.34 3.43
N GLY A 31 -8.93 1.23 4.39
CA GLY A 31 -9.96 1.04 5.40
C GLY A 31 -11.37 0.95 4.83
N ARG A 32 -11.71 1.80 3.83
CA ARG A 32 -13.01 1.73 3.14
C ARG A 32 -13.20 0.40 2.41
N GLN A 33 -12.17 -0.09 1.72
CA GLN A 33 -12.19 -1.37 1.02
C GLN A 33 -12.29 -2.54 2.01
N THR A 34 -11.56 -2.49 3.13
CA THR A 34 -11.59 -3.50 4.18
C THR A 34 -12.96 -3.55 4.87
N ALA A 35 -13.55 -2.41 5.22
CA ALA A 35 -14.90 -2.35 5.78
C ALA A 35 -15.95 -2.95 4.81
N ALA A 36 -15.83 -2.65 3.52
CA ALA A 36 -16.70 -3.24 2.50
C ALA A 36 -16.50 -4.77 2.38
N ALA A 37 -15.26 -5.24 2.46
CA ALA A 37 -14.94 -6.67 2.41
C ALA A 37 -15.42 -7.40 3.67
N LEU A 38 -15.30 -6.81 4.85
CA LEU A 38 -15.87 -7.35 6.09
C LEU A 38 -17.38 -7.57 5.99
N ARG A 39 -18.13 -6.63 5.38
CA ARG A 39 -19.56 -6.81 5.13
C ARG A 39 -19.85 -7.99 4.20
N ARG A 40 -19.02 -8.18 3.14
CA ARG A 40 -19.18 -9.32 2.21
C ARG A 40 -18.94 -10.67 2.87
N VAL A 41 -18.09 -10.73 3.89
CA VAL A 41 -17.84 -11.96 4.65
C VAL A 41 -18.79 -12.14 5.83
N GLY A 42 -19.83 -11.30 5.93
CA GLY A 42 -20.93 -11.45 6.88
C GLY A 42 -20.78 -10.68 8.20
N ALA A 43 -19.76 -9.85 8.37
CA ALA A 43 -19.65 -9.00 9.55
C ALA A 43 -20.66 -7.83 9.49
N GLU A 44 -21.26 -7.49 10.63
CA GLU A 44 -22.02 -6.25 10.78
C GLU A 44 -21.06 -5.07 10.94
N VAL A 45 -20.87 -4.28 9.89
CA VAL A 45 -19.87 -3.19 9.88
C VAL A 45 -20.54 -1.84 9.66
N GLU A 46 -20.29 -0.91 10.56
CA GLU A 46 -20.55 0.51 10.36
C GLU A 46 -19.22 1.21 10.07
N LEU A 47 -19.14 1.87 8.90
CA LEU A 47 -17.98 2.67 8.51
C LEU A 47 -18.21 4.12 8.89
N LEU A 48 -17.38 4.64 9.79
CA LEU A 48 -17.32 6.04 10.18
C LEU A 48 -16.14 6.69 9.46
N THR A 49 -16.39 7.85 8.85
CA THR A 49 -15.36 8.61 8.14
C THR A 49 -15.24 10.01 8.74
N ALA A 50 -14.04 10.45 9.01
CA ALA A 50 -13.73 11.80 9.41
C ALA A 50 -12.77 12.43 8.39
N GLU A 51 -13.05 13.66 7.96
CA GLU A 51 -12.19 14.33 6.97
C GLU A 51 -10.86 14.80 7.58
N ASP A 52 -10.87 15.07 8.88
CA ASP A 52 -9.72 15.53 9.64
C ASP A 52 -9.79 15.15 11.13
N VAL A 53 -8.79 15.55 11.90
CA VAL A 53 -8.69 15.32 13.33
C VAL A 53 -9.83 15.97 14.12
N ALA A 54 -10.35 17.12 13.68
CA ALA A 54 -11.43 17.81 14.39
C ALA A 54 -12.75 17.04 14.23
N ALA A 55 -13.04 16.58 13.01
CA ALA A 55 -14.17 15.71 12.74
C ALA A 55 -14.05 14.35 13.48
N PHE A 56 -12.84 13.78 13.55
CA PHE A 56 -12.58 12.55 14.30
C PHE A 56 -12.88 12.72 15.81
N ARG A 57 -12.46 13.83 16.43
CA ARG A 57 -12.80 14.12 17.83
C ARG A 57 -14.32 14.17 18.06
N GLY A 58 -15.08 14.60 17.06
CA GLY A 58 -16.55 14.60 17.11
C GLY A 58 -17.17 13.20 17.11
N LEU A 59 -16.44 12.18 16.68
CA LEU A 59 -16.89 10.78 16.70
C LEU A 59 -16.67 10.08 18.05
N VAL A 60 -15.84 10.62 18.94
CA VAL A 60 -15.46 9.95 20.20
C VAL A 60 -16.68 9.49 21.03
N PRO A 61 -17.74 10.30 21.24
CA PRO A 61 -18.91 9.81 21.97
C PRO A 61 -19.60 8.62 21.31
N VAL A 62 -19.60 8.56 19.97
CA VAL A 62 -20.16 7.43 19.21
C VAL A 62 -19.32 6.17 19.41
N LEU A 63 -18.00 6.32 19.44
CA LEU A 63 -17.08 5.19 19.69
C LEU A 63 -17.25 4.62 21.09
N GLU A 64 -17.39 5.48 22.08
CA GLU A 64 -17.64 5.09 23.48
C GLU A 64 -18.99 4.37 23.63
N GLU A 65 -20.05 4.92 23.05
CA GLU A 65 -21.39 4.32 23.08
C GLU A 65 -21.38 2.92 22.38
N ALA A 66 -20.79 2.84 21.19
CA ALA A 66 -20.71 1.59 20.47
C ALA A 66 -19.95 0.54 21.23
N ARG A 67 -18.83 0.93 21.85
CA ARG A 67 -18.04 0.02 22.71
C ARG A 67 -18.85 -0.46 23.92
N ALA A 68 -19.60 0.44 24.57
CA ALA A 68 -20.48 0.09 25.69
C ALA A 68 -21.59 -0.91 25.28
N LEU A 69 -21.98 -0.90 24.01
CA LEU A 69 -22.93 -1.84 23.39
C LEU A 69 -22.25 -3.13 22.87
N GLY A 70 -20.95 -3.34 23.12
CA GLY A 70 -20.21 -4.54 22.75
C GLY A 70 -19.69 -4.58 21.32
N ALA A 71 -19.72 -3.46 20.59
CA ALA A 71 -19.11 -3.36 19.27
C ALA A 71 -17.58 -3.29 19.36
N ALA A 72 -16.87 -3.88 18.40
CA ALA A 72 -15.45 -3.64 18.20
C ALA A 72 -15.24 -2.26 17.57
N VAL A 73 -14.26 -1.52 18.05
CA VAL A 73 -13.79 -0.29 17.41
C VAL A 73 -12.44 -0.58 16.77
N HIS A 74 -12.37 -0.39 15.44
CA HIS A 74 -11.15 -0.64 14.66
C HIS A 74 -10.79 0.57 13.79
N LEU A 75 -9.50 0.94 13.77
CA LEU A 75 -8.98 2.06 12.98
C LEU A 75 -7.76 1.66 12.17
N ASP A 76 -7.66 2.23 10.95
CA ASP A 76 -6.40 2.29 10.20
C ASP A 76 -5.62 3.53 10.60
N VAL A 77 -4.36 3.38 10.99
CA VAL A 77 -3.54 4.46 11.54
C VAL A 77 -2.20 4.58 10.82
N THR A 78 -1.94 5.76 10.28
CA THR A 78 -0.60 6.31 10.04
C THR A 78 -0.52 7.67 10.73
N ASP A 79 0.59 7.98 11.37
CA ASP A 79 0.74 9.16 12.23
C ASP A 79 0.35 10.47 11.53
N ALA A 80 0.66 10.61 10.24
CA ALA A 80 0.38 11.82 9.45
C ALA A 80 -1.12 12.18 9.35
N LEU A 81 -2.03 11.22 9.53
CA LEU A 81 -3.48 11.46 9.48
C LEU A 81 -4.06 11.97 10.81
N PHE A 82 -3.34 11.77 11.92
CA PHE A 82 -3.85 12.06 13.27
C PHE A 82 -3.16 13.23 13.97
N GLY A 83 -2.12 13.80 13.35
CA GLY A 83 -1.45 14.96 13.93
C GLY A 83 -0.29 15.50 13.11
N PRO A 84 0.20 16.69 13.44
CA PRO A 84 1.34 17.31 12.75
C PRO A 84 2.68 16.61 13.08
N THR A 85 2.70 15.79 14.12
CA THR A 85 3.83 14.95 14.52
C THR A 85 3.33 13.60 15.00
N ALA A 86 4.17 12.57 14.93
CA ALA A 86 3.84 11.24 15.44
C ALA A 86 3.48 11.26 16.94
N THR A 87 4.17 12.09 17.72
CA THR A 87 3.87 12.27 19.15
C THR A 87 2.46 12.84 19.35
N ALA A 88 2.09 13.89 18.59
CA ALA A 88 0.75 14.48 18.69
C ALA A 88 -0.35 13.50 18.25
N ALA A 89 -0.07 12.69 17.23
CA ALA A 89 -1.00 11.64 16.80
C ALA A 89 -1.18 10.57 17.90
N ALA A 90 -0.09 10.13 18.52
CA ALA A 90 -0.14 9.17 19.62
C ALA A 90 -0.86 9.76 20.86
N ASP A 91 -0.57 11.01 21.23
CA ASP A 91 -1.24 11.70 22.34
C ASP A 91 -2.76 11.76 22.11
N LEU A 92 -3.18 12.15 20.90
CA LEU A 92 -4.59 12.17 20.54
C LEU A 92 -5.23 10.78 20.67
N LEU A 93 -4.66 9.77 20.01
CA LEU A 93 -5.28 8.46 19.94
C LEU A 93 -5.33 7.75 21.30
N VAL A 94 -4.27 7.86 22.10
CA VAL A 94 -4.24 7.29 23.46
C VAL A 94 -5.28 7.96 24.37
N ASP A 95 -5.55 9.26 24.16
CA ASP A 95 -6.54 10.01 24.96
C ASP A 95 -7.99 9.67 24.60
N VAL A 96 -8.26 9.37 23.31
CA VAL A 96 -9.64 9.28 22.82
C VAL A 96 -10.13 7.88 22.46
N LEU A 97 -9.22 6.91 22.31
CA LEU A 97 -9.64 5.56 21.94
C LEU A 97 -10.27 4.85 23.15
N PRO A 98 -11.43 4.20 22.96
CA PRO A 98 -12.03 3.43 24.01
C PRO A 98 -11.19 2.17 24.35
N GLU A 99 -11.29 1.71 25.59
CA GLU A 99 -10.73 0.40 25.99
C GLU A 99 -11.26 -0.71 25.07
N GLY A 100 -10.41 -1.62 24.67
CA GLY A 100 -10.75 -2.68 23.71
C GLY A 100 -10.62 -2.26 22.24
N ALA A 101 -10.18 -1.04 21.93
CA ALA A 101 -9.92 -0.65 20.55
C ALA A 101 -8.81 -1.52 19.91
N THR A 102 -8.89 -1.67 18.60
CA THR A 102 -7.89 -2.35 17.79
C THR A 102 -7.40 -1.44 16.66
N LEU A 103 -6.13 -1.55 16.29
CA LEU A 103 -5.53 -0.73 15.24
C LEU A 103 -4.89 -1.59 14.17
N THR A 104 -5.06 -1.21 12.89
CA THR A 104 -4.10 -1.54 11.84
C THR A 104 -3.09 -0.40 11.74
N LEU A 105 -1.84 -0.67 12.08
CA LEU A 105 -0.76 0.30 12.02
C LEU A 105 -0.08 0.22 10.65
N HIS A 106 -0.03 1.35 9.96
CA HIS A 106 0.64 1.51 8.67
C HIS A 106 1.93 2.31 8.83
N ASP A 107 2.84 2.15 7.88
CA ASP A 107 4.09 2.91 7.81
C ASP A 107 4.94 2.80 9.10
N ILE A 108 5.10 1.58 9.61
CA ILE A 108 5.91 1.33 10.80
C ILE A 108 7.29 1.97 10.64
N PRO A 109 7.76 2.75 11.64
CA PRO A 109 9.02 3.47 11.57
C PRO A 109 10.22 2.56 11.27
N GLN A 110 11.14 3.06 10.44
CA GLN A 110 12.33 2.32 10.03
C GLN A 110 13.61 3.09 10.31
N PRO A 111 14.72 2.43 10.67
CA PRO A 111 16.02 3.08 10.90
C PRO A 111 16.50 3.97 9.74
N ALA A 112 16.12 3.62 8.52
CA ALA A 112 16.44 4.38 7.31
C ALA A 112 15.83 5.79 7.26
N GLU A 113 14.88 6.12 8.13
CA GLU A 113 14.32 7.47 8.27
C GLU A 113 15.30 8.45 8.96
N GLY A 114 16.42 7.94 9.48
CA GLY A 114 17.40 8.67 10.28
C GLY A 114 17.07 8.71 11.77
N ASP A 115 18.09 8.66 12.60
CA ASP A 115 18.01 8.40 14.04
C ASP A 115 16.98 9.24 14.79
N GLY A 116 16.95 10.55 14.53
CA GLY A 116 16.05 11.46 15.24
C GLY A 116 14.58 11.27 14.88
N ARG A 117 14.26 11.01 13.60
CA ARG A 117 12.90 10.76 13.13
C ARG A 117 12.44 9.36 13.56
N TYR A 118 13.30 8.36 13.33
CA TYR A 118 13.03 6.98 13.71
C TYR A 118 12.69 6.86 15.19
N ARG A 119 13.52 7.47 16.07
CA ARG A 119 13.26 7.42 17.51
C ARG A 119 11.93 8.05 17.89
N ARG A 120 11.63 9.28 17.43
CA ARG A 120 10.38 9.98 17.78
C ARG A 120 9.14 9.24 17.27
N ARG A 121 9.18 8.74 16.02
CA ARG A 121 8.08 7.95 15.48
C ARG A 121 7.96 6.60 16.19
N GLY A 122 9.10 5.95 16.47
CA GLY A 122 9.14 4.67 17.18
C GLY A 122 8.53 4.75 18.57
N GLU A 123 8.87 5.78 19.36
CA GLU A 123 8.25 6.02 20.67
C GLU A 123 6.74 6.22 20.57
N ALA A 124 6.26 6.95 19.55
CA ALA A 124 4.84 7.18 19.32
C ALA A 124 4.09 5.89 18.94
N TYR A 125 4.64 5.10 18.02
CA TYR A 125 4.05 3.82 17.59
C TYR A 125 4.06 2.78 18.72
N ALA A 126 5.12 2.75 19.53
CA ALA A 126 5.20 1.89 20.71
C ALA A 126 4.07 2.22 21.72
N ARG A 127 3.85 3.51 21.99
CA ARG A 127 2.76 3.97 22.86
C ARG A 127 1.38 3.60 22.32
N LEU A 128 1.15 3.77 21.01
CA LEU A 128 -0.10 3.37 20.37
C LEU A 128 -0.34 1.88 20.48
N ALA A 129 0.68 1.08 20.19
CA ALA A 129 0.57 -0.37 20.26
C ALA A 129 0.30 -0.90 21.67
N GLN A 130 0.82 -0.21 22.70
CA GLN A 130 0.58 -0.55 24.12
C GLN A 130 -0.79 -0.08 24.64
N ALA A 131 -1.41 0.90 23.99
CA ALA A 131 -2.66 1.51 24.45
C ALA A 131 -3.92 0.79 23.95
N VAL A 132 -3.79 -0.23 23.09
CA VAL A 132 -4.91 -0.94 22.46
C VAL A 132 -4.86 -2.43 22.72
N ASP A 133 -5.98 -3.12 22.59
CA ASP A 133 -6.09 -4.55 22.89
C ASP A 133 -5.73 -5.44 21.70
N GLY A 134 -5.64 -4.88 20.49
CA GLY A 134 -5.21 -5.62 19.32
C GLY A 134 -4.50 -4.74 18.30
N VAL A 135 -3.36 -5.22 17.83
CA VAL A 135 -2.54 -4.58 16.81
C VAL A 135 -2.46 -5.46 15.57
N VAL A 136 -2.73 -4.87 14.43
CA VAL A 136 -2.59 -5.48 13.12
C VAL A 136 -1.56 -4.71 12.30
N VAL A 137 -0.79 -5.42 11.51
CA VAL A 137 0.18 -4.85 10.53
C VAL A 137 0.05 -5.57 9.20
N SER A 138 0.57 -4.96 8.12
CA SER A 138 0.33 -5.47 6.76
C SER A 138 1.38 -6.48 6.28
N SER A 139 2.41 -6.79 7.07
CA SER A 139 3.45 -7.75 6.69
C SER A 139 4.20 -8.31 7.89
N GLN A 140 4.85 -9.46 7.70
CA GLN A 140 5.81 -9.99 8.67
C GLN A 140 6.99 -9.03 8.88
N HIS A 141 7.35 -8.29 7.81
CA HIS A 141 8.37 -7.27 7.89
C HIS A 141 7.95 -6.14 8.84
N GLU A 142 6.71 -5.63 8.72
CA GLU A 142 6.19 -4.62 9.65
C GLU A 142 6.08 -5.16 11.09
N ARG A 143 5.68 -6.42 11.24
CA ARG A 143 5.65 -7.06 12.55
C ARG A 143 7.04 -7.10 13.20
N ALA A 144 8.07 -7.42 12.42
CA ALA A 144 9.44 -7.40 12.92
C ALA A 144 9.89 -5.97 13.28
N LEU A 145 9.58 -4.97 12.42
CA LEU A 145 9.88 -3.56 12.72
C LEU A 145 9.19 -3.08 14.01
N LEU A 146 7.93 -3.48 14.23
CA LEU A 146 7.22 -3.13 15.45
C LEU A 146 7.81 -3.82 16.68
N ALA A 147 8.22 -5.08 16.56
CA ALA A 147 8.86 -5.83 17.63
C ALA A 147 10.22 -5.25 18.04
N ASP A 148 10.93 -4.57 17.13
CA ASP A 148 12.14 -3.82 17.45
C ASP A 148 11.86 -2.56 18.29
N LEU A 149 10.61 -2.07 18.32
CA LEU A 149 10.20 -0.87 19.06
C LEU A 149 9.54 -1.19 20.40
N VAL A 150 8.76 -2.27 20.44
CA VAL A 150 7.91 -2.59 21.60
C VAL A 150 7.58 -4.08 21.65
N ASP A 151 7.51 -4.62 22.87
CA ASP A 151 7.09 -6.01 23.10
C ASP A 151 5.56 -6.09 23.20
N VAL A 152 4.89 -6.16 22.04
CA VAL A 152 3.45 -6.39 21.92
C VAL A 152 3.19 -7.44 20.84
N ALA A 153 2.15 -8.24 21.02
CA ALA A 153 1.70 -9.16 19.98
C ALA A 153 1.02 -8.37 18.85
N ALA A 154 1.46 -8.57 17.61
CA ALA A 154 0.82 -8.02 16.44
C ALA A 154 0.42 -9.12 15.46
N ASP A 155 -0.81 -9.05 14.96
CA ASP A 155 -1.30 -9.93 13.90
C ASP A 155 -0.93 -9.40 12.54
N VAL A 156 -0.73 -10.29 11.57
CA VAL A 156 -0.42 -9.91 10.20
C VAL A 156 -1.62 -10.18 9.31
N VAL A 157 -2.15 -9.12 8.74
CA VAL A 157 -3.16 -9.17 7.68
C VAL A 157 -2.56 -8.48 6.46
N PRO A 158 -2.13 -9.22 5.43
CA PRO A 158 -1.45 -8.61 4.29
C PRO A 158 -2.37 -7.70 3.50
N LEU A 159 -1.77 -6.74 2.77
CA LEU A 159 -2.54 -5.93 1.83
C LEU A 159 -3.19 -6.86 0.80
N PRO A 160 -4.51 -6.74 0.57
CA PRO A 160 -5.22 -7.57 -0.39
C PRO A 160 -4.79 -7.27 -1.82
N VAL A 161 -4.82 -8.29 -2.66
CA VAL A 161 -4.72 -8.13 -4.11
C VAL A 161 -6.03 -8.58 -4.73
N GLU A 162 -6.79 -7.64 -5.26
CA GLU A 162 -8.01 -7.94 -6.00
C GLU A 162 -7.67 -8.46 -7.39
N ASP A 163 -8.21 -9.60 -7.80
CA ASP A 163 -8.02 -10.08 -9.16
C ASP A 163 -8.91 -9.33 -10.13
N ARG A 164 -8.37 -8.30 -10.76
CA ARG A 164 -9.05 -7.47 -11.75
C ARG A 164 -8.67 -7.81 -13.19
N ARG A 165 -7.87 -8.85 -13.43
CA ARG A 165 -7.38 -9.22 -14.75
C ARG A 165 -8.49 -9.35 -15.79
N ALA A 166 -9.55 -10.07 -15.45
CA ALA A 166 -10.68 -10.29 -16.36
C ALA A 166 -11.52 -9.03 -16.60
N ALA A 167 -11.66 -8.16 -15.61
CA ALA A 167 -12.37 -6.88 -15.74
C ALA A 167 -11.54 -5.87 -16.54
N ALA A 168 -10.26 -5.76 -16.21
CA ALA A 168 -9.32 -4.87 -16.89
C ALA A 168 -9.15 -5.21 -18.38
N ALA A 169 -9.08 -6.50 -18.72
CA ALA A 169 -8.97 -6.95 -20.12
C ALA A 169 -10.23 -6.65 -20.97
N ARG A 170 -11.37 -6.38 -20.35
CA ARG A 170 -12.63 -6.02 -21.04
C ARG A 170 -12.84 -4.51 -21.15
N ALA A 171 -12.11 -3.73 -20.35
CA ALA A 171 -12.20 -2.29 -20.42
C ALA A 171 -11.52 -1.80 -21.71
N GLU A 172 -12.19 -0.90 -22.43
CA GLU A 172 -11.50 -0.22 -23.53
C GLU A 172 -10.34 0.60 -22.94
N PRO A 173 -9.12 0.49 -23.48
CA PRO A 173 -7.97 1.18 -22.92
C PRO A 173 -7.98 2.67 -23.30
N VAL A 174 -9.02 3.36 -22.82
CA VAL A 174 -9.09 4.82 -22.99
C VAL A 174 -8.29 5.43 -21.85
N VAL A 175 -7.13 5.99 -22.18
CA VAL A 175 -6.33 6.79 -21.24
C VAL A 175 -6.33 8.24 -21.71
N PRO A 176 -6.34 9.21 -20.80
CA PRO A 176 -6.17 10.63 -21.15
C PRO A 176 -4.88 10.88 -21.94
N GLU A 177 -4.85 11.94 -22.75
CA GLU A 177 -3.67 12.31 -23.54
C GLU A 177 -2.40 12.50 -22.67
N SER A 178 -2.58 12.97 -21.44
CA SER A 178 -1.49 13.07 -20.45
C SER A 178 -0.81 11.74 -20.10
N MET A 179 -1.44 10.61 -20.44
CA MET A 179 -0.94 9.26 -20.25
C MET A 179 -0.63 8.55 -21.59
N ALA A 180 -0.63 9.25 -22.70
CA ALA A 180 -0.27 8.68 -23.99
C ALA A 180 1.20 8.21 -24.02
N GLY A 181 1.48 7.13 -24.74
CA GLY A 181 2.83 6.59 -24.95
C GLY A 181 3.43 5.89 -23.72
N LEU A 182 2.62 5.47 -22.75
CA LEU A 182 3.08 4.68 -21.58
C LEU A 182 3.69 3.34 -21.98
N ASP A 183 3.33 2.80 -23.14
CA ASP A 183 3.79 1.52 -23.68
C ASP A 183 5.29 1.48 -24.01
N GLN A 184 5.92 2.66 -24.14
CA GLN A 184 7.34 2.82 -24.40
C GLN A 184 8.16 3.20 -23.16
N ASP A 185 7.51 3.35 -22.03
CA ASP A 185 8.11 3.90 -20.82
C ASP A 185 8.47 2.83 -19.80
N VAL A 186 9.46 3.15 -18.95
CA VAL A 186 9.55 2.56 -17.62
C VAL A 186 8.61 3.34 -16.71
N VAL A 187 7.68 2.65 -16.03
CA VAL A 187 6.58 3.29 -15.31
C VAL A 187 6.58 2.93 -13.83
N LEU A 188 6.66 3.95 -12.96
CA LEU A 188 6.42 3.80 -11.52
C LEU A 188 5.02 4.32 -11.18
N PHE A 189 4.21 3.48 -10.54
CA PHE A 189 2.86 3.85 -10.10
C PHE A 189 2.80 4.37 -8.66
N GLY A 190 2.01 5.41 -8.44
CA GLY A 190 1.73 6.04 -7.16
C GLY A 190 2.48 7.35 -6.92
N PHE A 191 2.48 7.83 -5.68
CA PHE A 191 3.07 9.13 -5.34
C PHE A 191 4.57 9.23 -5.63
N VAL A 192 5.00 10.42 -6.05
CA VAL A 192 6.43 10.78 -6.17
C VAL A 192 6.92 11.26 -4.82
N TYR A 193 7.89 10.55 -4.23
CA TYR A 193 8.55 10.91 -2.96
C TYR A 193 9.96 10.29 -2.90
N PRO A 194 10.86 10.79 -2.03
CA PRO A 194 12.18 10.22 -1.84
C PRO A 194 12.12 8.74 -1.43
N GLY A 195 12.89 7.89 -2.09
CA GLY A 195 12.91 6.44 -1.81
C GLY A 195 11.90 5.60 -2.59
N LYS A 196 11.02 6.20 -3.40
CA LYS A 196 10.10 5.48 -4.30
C LYS A 196 10.84 4.71 -5.41
N GLY A 197 12.06 5.14 -5.75
CA GLY A 197 12.92 4.44 -6.72
C GLY A 197 13.11 5.16 -8.05
N HIS A 198 12.60 6.40 -8.22
CA HIS A 198 12.73 7.17 -9.47
C HIS A 198 14.19 7.41 -9.85
N ALA A 199 15.05 7.83 -8.90
CA ALA A 199 16.47 8.04 -9.16
C ALA A 199 17.16 6.73 -9.62
N LEU A 200 16.89 5.61 -8.95
CA LEU A 200 17.45 4.31 -9.34
C LEU A 200 16.95 3.87 -10.73
N ALA A 201 15.71 4.21 -11.11
CA ALA A 201 15.20 3.92 -12.45
C ALA A 201 15.94 4.74 -13.52
N LEU A 202 16.23 6.04 -13.29
CA LEU A 202 17.04 6.86 -14.18
C LEU A 202 18.48 6.35 -14.29
N GLU A 203 19.09 5.95 -13.18
CA GLU A 203 20.41 5.31 -13.18
C GLU A 203 20.43 4.01 -13.99
N ALA A 204 19.39 3.17 -13.84
CA ALA A 204 19.26 1.91 -14.58
C ALA A 204 19.07 2.14 -16.08
N LEU A 205 18.24 3.11 -16.48
CA LEU A 205 18.07 3.49 -17.88
C LEU A 205 19.38 4.04 -18.47
N THR A 206 20.12 4.84 -17.72
CA THR A 206 21.45 5.35 -18.13
C THR A 206 22.41 4.19 -18.40
N GLU A 207 22.44 3.22 -17.48
CA GLU A 207 23.28 2.04 -17.61
C GLU A 207 22.89 1.17 -18.82
N LEU A 208 21.58 1.01 -19.06
CA LEU A 208 21.07 0.31 -20.23
C LEU A 208 21.51 0.98 -21.54
N HIS A 209 21.37 2.30 -21.66
CA HIS A 209 21.82 3.06 -22.83
C HIS A 209 23.33 3.01 -23.03
N ARG A 210 24.10 2.98 -21.94
CA ARG A 210 25.54 2.80 -21.99
C ARG A 210 25.94 1.45 -22.60
N GLN A 211 25.19 0.38 -22.29
CA GLN A 211 25.45 -0.98 -22.76
C GLN A 211 24.99 -1.19 -24.21
N TRP A 212 23.81 -0.72 -24.53
CA TRP A 212 23.15 -0.99 -25.81
C TRP A 212 23.42 0.07 -26.89
N GLY A 213 23.84 1.25 -26.49
CA GLY A 213 23.99 2.42 -27.35
C GLY A 213 22.69 3.23 -27.58
N PRO A 214 22.82 4.45 -28.14
CA PRO A 214 21.71 5.40 -28.21
C PRO A 214 20.57 5.00 -29.16
N ASP A 215 20.84 4.16 -30.14
CA ASP A 215 19.88 3.75 -31.20
C ASP A 215 19.28 2.34 -30.95
N SER A 216 19.38 1.84 -29.75
CA SER A 216 19.06 0.44 -29.40
C SER A 216 17.58 0.11 -29.25
N GLY A 217 16.66 1.10 -29.32
CA GLY A 217 15.25 0.91 -28.97
C GLY A 217 14.97 0.77 -27.47
N ALA A 218 15.98 0.99 -26.61
CA ALA A 218 15.78 1.05 -25.17
C ALA A 218 14.86 2.21 -24.75
N PRO A 219 14.03 2.04 -23.70
CA PRO A 219 13.18 3.11 -23.18
C PRO A 219 14.00 4.36 -22.83
N ARG A 220 13.54 5.53 -23.28
CA ARG A 220 14.20 6.79 -22.98
C ARG A 220 13.46 7.62 -21.95
N ARG A 221 12.25 7.22 -21.61
CA ARG A 221 11.40 7.94 -20.68
C ARG A 221 11.08 7.13 -19.44
N LEU A 222 11.22 7.79 -18.29
CA LEU A 222 10.71 7.36 -17.03
C LEU A 222 9.41 8.12 -16.74
N THR A 223 8.31 7.40 -16.56
CA THR A 223 7.04 8.03 -16.18
C THR A 223 6.67 7.67 -14.74
N ALA A 224 6.48 8.70 -13.92
CA ALA A 224 5.80 8.62 -12.64
C ALA A 224 4.29 8.73 -12.90
N LEU A 225 3.59 7.61 -12.83
CA LEU A 225 2.15 7.51 -13.01
C LEU A 225 1.46 7.78 -11.66
N GLY A 226 1.23 9.04 -11.35
CA GLY A 226 0.66 9.47 -10.07
C GLY A 226 1.09 10.88 -9.67
N PRO A 227 0.53 11.44 -8.58
CA PRO A 227 0.81 12.79 -8.12
C PRO A 227 2.11 12.87 -7.31
N VAL A 228 2.59 14.09 -7.14
CA VAL A 228 3.70 14.41 -6.23
C VAL A 228 3.18 14.40 -4.79
N SER A 229 3.91 13.79 -3.86
CA SER A 229 3.62 13.91 -2.44
C SER A 229 3.83 15.35 -1.98
N ALA A 230 2.97 15.83 -1.10
CA ALA A 230 3.06 17.18 -0.54
C ALA A 230 4.47 17.47 0.02
N GLY A 231 5.03 18.64 -0.32
CA GLY A 231 6.36 19.06 0.10
C GLY A 231 7.53 18.46 -0.69
N HIS A 232 7.27 17.79 -1.83
CA HIS A 232 8.31 17.15 -2.67
C HIS A 232 8.36 17.69 -4.11
N ASP A 233 7.85 18.90 -4.36
CA ASP A 233 7.89 19.51 -5.69
C ASP A 233 9.33 19.73 -6.19
N ASP A 234 10.26 20.05 -5.30
CA ASP A 234 11.67 20.20 -5.61
C ASP A 234 12.30 18.90 -6.15
N LEU A 235 11.83 17.74 -5.68
CA LEU A 235 12.28 16.43 -6.16
C LEU A 235 11.97 16.23 -7.64
N VAL A 236 10.81 16.69 -8.12
CA VAL A 236 10.45 16.60 -9.54
C VAL A 236 11.42 17.39 -10.38
N ALA A 237 11.73 18.63 -9.97
CA ALA A 237 12.70 19.47 -10.69
C ALA A 237 14.11 18.88 -10.67
N GLU A 238 14.51 18.21 -9.58
CA GLU A 238 15.79 17.50 -9.48
C GLU A 238 15.82 16.30 -10.44
N LEU A 239 14.80 15.43 -10.42
CA LEU A 239 14.70 14.25 -11.29
C LEU A 239 14.64 14.64 -12.77
N THR A 240 13.94 15.72 -13.12
CA THR A 240 13.87 16.22 -14.50
C THR A 240 15.26 16.66 -14.99
N ARG A 241 15.98 17.47 -14.20
CA ARG A 241 17.33 17.91 -14.54
C ARG A 241 18.32 16.72 -14.64
N ASP A 242 18.19 15.73 -13.75
CA ASP A 242 19.04 14.54 -13.78
C ASP A 242 18.76 13.70 -15.04
N ALA A 243 17.50 13.54 -15.43
CA ALA A 243 17.09 12.85 -16.64
C ALA A 243 17.65 13.55 -17.89
N GLU A 244 17.45 14.86 -18.01
CA GLU A 244 17.97 15.67 -19.12
C GLU A 244 19.49 15.59 -19.25
N ALA A 245 20.22 15.68 -18.14
CA ALA A 245 21.68 15.55 -18.11
C ALA A 245 22.17 14.19 -18.61
N ARG A 246 21.34 13.16 -18.54
CA ARG A 246 21.60 11.79 -19.02
C ARG A 246 21.04 11.52 -20.43
N GLY A 247 20.41 12.51 -21.07
CA GLY A 247 19.75 12.34 -22.37
C GLY A 247 18.47 11.50 -22.29
N LEU A 248 17.84 11.47 -21.12
CA LEU A 248 16.58 10.78 -20.81
C LEU A 248 15.46 11.81 -20.57
N GLU A 249 14.22 11.33 -20.50
CA GLU A 249 13.04 12.11 -20.16
C GLU A 249 12.45 11.63 -18.84
N PHE A 250 12.04 12.55 -17.97
CA PHE A 250 11.23 12.26 -16.77
C PHE A 250 9.88 12.95 -16.88
N ARG A 251 8.80 12.20 -16.73
CA ARG A 251 7.42 12.69 -16.81
C ARG A 251 6.65 12.34 -15.54
N VAL A 252 5.82 13.28 -15.07
CA VAL A 252 4.85 13.06 -14.01
C VAL A 252 3.45 13.28 -14.58
N THR A 253 2.55 12.29 -14.44
CA THR A 253 1.19 12.41 -14.99
C THR A 253 0.23 13.22 -14.11
N GLY A 254 0.57 13.41 -12.84
CA GLY A 254 -0.37 13.90 -11.83
C GLY A 254 -1.32 12.79 -11.36
N PHE A 255 -2.39 13.18 -10.65
CA PHE A 255 -3.38 12.25 -10.12
C PHE A 255 -4.04 11.45 -11.25
N VAL A 256 -4.14 10.15 -11.05
CA VAL A 256 -4.81 9.21 -11.97
C VAL A 256 -6.16 8.86 -11.38
N PRO A 257 -7.27 9.30 -12.00
CA PRO A 257 -8.61 8.92 -11.57
C PRO A 257 -8.81 7.40 -11.62
N ASP A 258 -9.61 6.87 -10.71
CA ASP A 258 -9.80 5.42 -10.54
C ASP A 258 -10.32 4.74 -11.82
N GLU A 259 -11.17 5.44 -12.58
CA GLU A 259 -11.70 4.96 -13.86
C GLU A 259 -10.64 4.75 -14.95
N PHE A 260 -9.48 5.42 -14.85
CA PHE A 260 -8.37 5.28 -15.80
C PHE A 260 -7.22 4.43 -15.26
N ALA A 261 -7.22 4.13 -13.96
CA ALA A 261 -6.07 3.50 -13.31
C ALA A 261 -5.73 2.13 -13.92
N ASP A 262 -6.71 1.26 -14.12
CA ASP A 262 -6.48 -0.07 -14.69
C ASP A 262 -5.99 0.02 -16.14
N ALA A 263 -6.60 0.89 -16.96
CA ALA A 263 -6.18 1.10 -18.35
C ALA A 263 -4.75 1.64 -18.43
N ALA A 264 -4.38 2.60 -17.56
CA ALA A 264 -3.03 3.16 -17.50
C ALA A 264 -1.99 2.11 -17.08
N LEU A 265 -2.31 1.27 -16.08
CA LEU A 265 -1.44 0.18 -15.65
C LEU A 265 -1.25 -0.86 -16.75
N LEU A 266 -2.31 -1.23 -17.47
CA LEU A 266 -2.24 -2.17 -18.60
C LEU A 266 -1.42 -1.61 -19.76
N SER A 267 -1.53 -0.29 -20.02
CA SER A 267 -0.82 0.39 -21.12
C SER A 267 0.67 0.64 -20.81
N ALA A 268 1.13 0.45 -19.59
CA ALA A 268 2.53 0.69 -19.22
C ALA A 268 3.46 -0.29 -19.93
N GLY A 269 4.58 0.19 -20.47
CA GLY A 269 5.61 -0.64 -21.08
C GLY A 269 6.24 -1.56 -20.02
N ILE A 270 7.06 -0.99 -19.15
CA ILE A 270 7.77 -1.74 -18.13
C ILE A 270 7.33 -1.30 -16.72
N PRO A 271 6.53 -2.11 -16.00
CA PRO A 271 6.17 -1.84 -14.62
C PRO A 271 7.40 -1.89 -13.71
N PHE A 272 7.63 -0.83 -12.94
CA PHE A 272 8.82 -0.71 -12.11
C PHE A 272 8.49 -0.26 -10.68
N ALA A 273 9.13 -0.87 -9.68
CA ALA A 273 8.85 -0.64 -8.27
C ALA A 273 10.10 -0.82 -7.40
N ALA A 274 11.12 -0.01 -7.64
CA ALA A 274 12.41 -0.09 -6.95
C ALA A 274 12.44 0.69 -5.63
N HIS A 275 11.45 0.47 -4.77
CA HIS A 275 11.41 1.10 -3.44
C HIS A 275 12.62 0.71 -2.59
N ARG A 276 13.16 1.67 -1.84
CA ARG A 276 14.30 1.41 -0.93
C ARG A 276 13.86 0.82 0.41
N ASN A 277 12.82 1.39 1.02
CA ASN A 277 12.41 1.07 2.39
C ASN A 277 10.89 0.89 2.43
N VAL A 278 10.41 -0.12 1.74
CA VAL A 278 8.99 -0.44 1.70
C VAL A 278 8.65 -1.48 2.76
N SER A 279 7.57 -1.25 3.50
CA SER A 279 7.00 -2.20 4.45
C SER A 279 5.59 -2.65 4.08
N ALA A 280 4.90 -1.82 3.29
CA ALA A 280 3.62 -2.12 2.65
C ALA A 280 3.53 -1.33 1.32
N SER A 281 2.91 -1.89 0.27
CA SER A 281 2.87 -1.23 -1.03
C SER A 281 1.58 -1.50 -1.80
N GLY A 282 0.69 -0.51 -1.77
CA GLY A 282 -0.51 -0.50 -2.61
C GLY A 282 -0.19 -0.47 -4.11
N SER A 283 0.95 0.14 -4.52
CA SER A 283 1.35 0.18 -5.93
C SER A 283 1.79 -1.20 -6.47
N LEU A 284 2.47 -2.02 -5.66
CA LEU A 284 2.76 -3.40 -6.04
C LEU A 284 1.48 -4.24 -6.16
N ALA A 285 0.56 -4.08 -5.20
CA ALA A 285 -0.76 -4.72 -5.26
C ALA A 285 -1.54 -4.29 -6.51
N ALA A 286 -1.49 -3.02 -6.89
CA ALA A 286 -2.17 -2.50 -8.07
C ALA A 286 -1.62 -3.10 -9.38
N TRP A 287 -0.30 -3.16 -9.56
CA TRP A 287 0.31 -3.84 -10.71
C TRP A 287 -0.15 -5.31 -10.81
N THR A 288 -0.05 -6.02 -9.70
CA THR A 288 -0.42 -7.44 -9.63
C THR A 288 -1.90 -7.65 -9.94
N SER A 289 -2.78 -6.77 -9.44
CA SER A 289 -4.23 -6.87 -9.62
C SER A 289 -4.68 -6.87 -11.08
N VAL A 290 -4.00 -6.12 -11.95
CA VAL A 290 -4.29 -6.06 -13.39
C VAL A 290 -3.49 -7.08 -14.22
N GLY A 291 -2.73 -7.94 -13.57
CA GLY A 291 -1.94 -8.97 -14.26
C GLY A 291 -0.56 -8.52 -14.73
N ARG A 292 -0.05 -7.37 -14.23
CA ARG A 292 1.30 -6.88 -14.56
C ARG A 292 2.32 -7.34 -13.52
N ARG A 293 3.47 -7.80 -14.01
CA ARG A 293 4.59 -8.28 -13.21
C ARG A 293 5.66 -7.20 -13.11
N ALA A 294 5.66 -6.47 -12.00
CA ALA A 294 6.61 -5.38 -11.81
C ALA A 294 8.03 -5.87 -11.52
N ILE A 295 9.03 -5.18 -12.09
CA ILE A 295 10.44 -5.29 -11.69
C ILE A 295 10.58 -4.56 -10.35
N ALA A 296 10.99 -5.27 -9.31
CA ALA A 296 11.08 -4.76 -7.95
C ALA A 296 12.45 -5.02 -7.31
N SER A 297 12.95 -4.06 -6.51
CA SER A 297 14.13 -4.30 -5.68
C SER A 297 13.84 -5.41 -4.67
N ALA A 298 14.75 -6.38 -4.55
CA ALA A 298 14.68 -7.37 -3.50
C ALA A 298 14.90 -6.72 -2.13
N GLY A 299 14.06 -7.10 -1.18
CA GLY A 299 14.09 -6.64 0.19
C GLY A 299 13.08 -7.43 1.02
N ARG A 300 13.10 -7.27 2.33
CA ARG A 300 12.29 -8.10 3.25
C ARG A 300 10.81 -8.14 2.86
N TYR A 301 10.20 -6.99 2.57
CA TYR A 301 8.80 -6.91 2.17
C TYR A 301 8.55 -7.53 0.78
N THR A 302 9.34 -7.17 -0.23
CA THR A 302 9.13 -7.66 -1.61
C THR A 302 9.40 -9.15 -1.74
N GLU A 303 10.36 -9.68 -0.99
CA GLU A 303 10.60 -11.12 -0.86
C GLU A 303 9.45 -11.85 -0.14
N GLU A 304 8.88 -11.23 0.88
CA GLU A 304 7.68 -11.74 1.56
C GLU A 304 6.50 -11.80 0.58
N MET A 305 6.25 -10.73 -0.18
CA MET A 305 5.18 -10.70 -1.17
C MET A 305 5.37 -11.71 -2.30
N ALA A 306 6.61 -11.90 -2.76
CA ALA A 306 6.94 -12.91 -3.78
C ALA A 306 6.77 -14.35 -3.26
N ARG A 307 6.96 -14.58 -1.96
CA ARG A 307 6.66 -15.89 -1.34
C ARG A 307 5.16 -16.09 -1.13
N LEU A 308 4.45 -15.04 -0.72
CA LEU A 308 3.01 -15.07 -0.52
C LEU A 308 2.26 -15.31 -1.83
N ARG A 309 2.73 -14.69 -2.92
CA ARG A 309 2.13 -14.75 -4.27
C ARG A 309 3.23 -15.06 -5.30
N PRO A 310 3.63 -16.33 -5.45
CA PRO A 310 4.70 -16.71 -6.36
C PRO A 310 4.42 -16.30 -7.81
N GLY A 311 5.43 -15.74 -8.48
CA GLY A 311 5.34 -15.34 -9.89
C GLY A 311 4.78 -13.91 -10.12
N THR A 312 4.37 -13.20 -9.08
CA THR A 312 3.79 -11.84 -9.21
C THR A 312 4.81 -10.72 -9.34
N LEU A 313 6.06 -10.94 -8.93
CA LEU A 313 7.13 -9.95 -8.99
C LEU A 313 8.36 -10.50 -9.73
N ARG A 314 9.06 -9.62 -10.46
CA ARG A 314 10.44 -9.87 -10.91
C ARG A 314 11.37 -9.23 -9.88
N LEU A 315 11.81 -10.00 -8.89
CA LEU A 315 12.75 -9.52 -7.89
C LEU A 315 14.16 -9.39 -8.47
N VAL A 316 14.79 -8.26 -8.19
CA VAL A 316 16.18 -7.97 -8.57
C VAL A 316 17.02 -7.89 -7.31
N HIS A 317 17.93 -8.85 -7.17
CA HIS A 317 18.93 -8.90 -6.11
C HIS A 317 20.21 -8.24 -6.63
N PRO A 318 20.62 -7.07 -6.09
CA PRO A 318 21.82 -6.40 -6.58
C PRO A 318 23.06 -7.15 -6.12
N ASN A 319 23.79 -7.72 -7.09
CA ASN A 319 25.14 -8.22 -6.89
C ASN A 319 26.14 -7.14 -7.38
N GLY A 320 26.43 -6.16 -6.54
CA GLY A 320 27.25 -5.00 -6.91
C GLY A 320 26.38 -3.74 -7.12
N SER A 321 26.39 -3.15 -8.32
CA SER A 321 25.62 -1.95 -8.62
C SER A 321 24.11 -2.25 -8.74
N PRO A 322 23.25 -1.64 -7.91
CA PRO A 322 21.81 -1.77 -8.06
C PRO A 322 21.29 -1.31 -9.43
N ALA A 323 21.87 -0.22 -9.96
CA ALA A 323 21.50 0.32 -11.26
C ALA A 323 21.80 -0.66 -12.40
N PHE A 324 22.96 -1.34 -12.32
CA PHE A 324 23.31 -2.37 -13.32
C PHE A 324 22.35 -3.55 -13.29
N ALA A 325 22.05 -4.10 -12.12
CA ALA A 325 21.11 -5.22 -11.99
C ALA A 325 19.69 -4.87 -12.43
N MET A 326 19.25 -3.63 -12.18
CA MET A 326 17.97 -3.12 -12.68
C MET A 326 17.99 -2.92 -14.19
N ALA A 327 19.10 -2.44 -14.77
CA ALA A 327 19.26 -2.31 -16.22
C ALA A 327 19.14 -3.66 -16.92
N GLU A 328 19.76 -4.72 -16.39
CA GLU A 328 19.61 -6.09 -16.91
C GLU A 328 18.15 -6.57 -16.89
N ALA A 329 17.43 -6.30 -15.79
CA ALA A 329 16.01 -6.67 -15.69
C ALA A 329 15.11 -5.86 -16.65
N ILE A 330 15.43 -4.60 -16.91
CA ILE A 330 14.77 -3.78 -17.94
C ILE A 330 15.11 -4.31 -19.32
N ALA A 331 16.37 -4.67 -19.61
CA ALA A 331 16.81 -5.28 -20.86
C ALA A 331 16.02 -6.56 -21.17
N GLU A 332 15.91 -7.47 -20.19
CA GLU A 332 15.11 -8.69 -20.31
C GLU A 332 13.64 -8.38 -20.67
N ALA A 333 13.07 -7.31 -20.10
CA ALA A 333 11.67 -6.92 -20.35
C ALA A 333 11.49 -6.25 -21.71
N VAL A 334 12.51 -5.56 -22.25
CA VAL A 334 12.50 -5.00 -23.62
C VAL A 334 12.61 -6.11 -24.64
N GLU A 335 13.49 -7.08 -24.42
CA GLU A 335 13.70 -8.23 -25.33
C GLU A 335 12.49 -9.18 -25.34
N ASP A 336 11.83 -9.35 -24.20
CA ASP A 336 10.68 -10.23 -24.04
C ASP A 336 9.60 -9.53 -23.17
N PRO A 337 8.69 -8.72 -23.76
CA PRO A 337 7.64 -8.00 -23.04
C PRO A 337 6.70 -8.89 -22.23
N GLU A 338 6.54 -10.18 -22.60
CA GLU A 338 5.72 -11.14 -21.85
C GLU A 338 6.22 -11.33 -20.40
N ARG A 339 7.50 -11.08 -20.16
CA ARG A 339 8.07 -11.10 -18.78
C ARG A 339 7.48 -10.07 -17.85
N THR A 340 6.84 -9.02 -18.37
CA THR A 340 6.14 -8.00 -17.60
C THR A 340 4.69 -8.36 -17.28
N TRP A 341 4.25 -9.55 -17.68
CA TRP A 341 2.90 -10.05 -17.44
C TRP A 341 2.91 -11.26 -16.51
N LEU A 342 1.82 -11.45 -15.80
CA LEU A 342 1.61 -12.64 -14.99
C LEU A 342 1.21 -13.82 -15.87
N GLY A 343 1.80 -14.98 -15.61
CA GLY A 343 1.38 -16.21 -16.27
C GLY A 343 -0.10 -16.55 -16.00
N PRO A 344 -0.76 -17.24 -16.92
CA PRO A 344 -2.11 -17.73 -16.69
C PRO A 344 -2.12 -18.71 -15.51
N GLY A 345 -2.97 -18.51 -14.53
CA GLY A 345 -3.06 -19.36 -13.34
C GLY A 345 -2.19 -18.93 -12.15
N VAL A 346 -1.50 -17.80 -12.24
CA VAL A 346 -0.86 -17.21 -11.04
C VAL A 346 -1.94 -16.86 -10.03
N ASP A 347 -1.84 -17.42 -8.83
CA ASP A 347 -2.73 -17.14 -7.71
C ASP A 347 -2.40 -15.78 -7.07
N LEU A 348 -3.41 -14.93 -6.93
CA LEU A 348 -3.29 -13.61 -6.31
C LEU A 348 -3.73 -13.58 -4.85
N SER A 349 -4.13 -14.72 -4.29
CA SER A 349 -4.57 -14.81 -2.89
C SER A 349 -3.44 -14.42 -1.90
N PRO A 350 -3.78 -13.82 -0.76
CA PRO A 350 -5.11 -13.49 -0.30
C PRO A 350 -5.69 -12.24 -0.97
N GLY A 351 -6.96 -12.32 -1.36
CA GLY A 351 -7.77 -11.22 -1.84
C GLY A 351 -8.45 -10.44 -0.71
N ALA A 352 -9.35 -9.51 -1.05
CA ALA A 352 -9.99 -8.64 -0.04
C ALA A 352 -10.83 -9.44 0.97
N GLU A 353 -11.57 -10.46 0.53
CA GLU A 353 -12.38 -11.25 1.44
C GLU A 353 -11.53 -12.15 2.35
N ASP A 354 -10.40 -12.67 1.85
CA ASP A 354 -9.49 -13.47 2.67
C ASP A 354 -8.87 -12.61 3.77
N CYS A 355 -8.38 -11.41 3.41
CA CYS A 355 -7.85 -10.45 4.36
C CYS A 355 -8.92 -9.99 5.36
N ALA A 356 -10.16 -9.78 4.89
CA ALA A 356 -11.28 -9.43 5.76
C ALA A 356 -11.62 -10.56 6.76
N ARG A 357 -11.60 -11.84 6.35
CA ARG A 357 -11.75 -12.98 7.28
C ARG A 357 -10.63 -13.01 8.30
N MET A 358 -9.37 -12.83 7.88
CA MET A 358 -8.24 -12.76 8.79
C MET A 358 -8.40 -11.64 9.83
N LEU A 359 -8.77 -10.43 9.39
CA LEU A 359 -9.02 -9.31 10.31
C LEU A 359 -10.20 -9.61 11.23
N PHE A 360 -11.29 -10.18 10.72
CA PHE A 360 -12.47 -10.50 11.50
C PHE A 360 -12.15 -11.55 12.59
N ASP A 361 -11.30 -12.52 12.29
CA ASP A 361 -10.82 -13.50 13.27
C ASP A 361 -9.99 -12.84 14.37
N VAL A 362 -9.17 -11.83 14.04
CA VAL A 362 -8.46 -11.02 15.05
C VAL A 362 -9.47 -10.31 15.96
N LEU A 363 -10.45 -9.62 15.38
CA LEU A 363 -11.47 -8.87 16.13
C LEU A 363 -12.28 -9.81 17.04
N ARG A 364 -12.71 -10.95 16.50
CA ARG A 364 -13.42 -11.98 17.30
C ARG A 364 -12.61 -12.45 18.51
N ARG A 365 -11.33 -12.70 18.31
CA ARG A 365 -10.44 -13.13 19.39
C ARG A 365 -10.27 -12.05 20.45
N VAL A 366 -10.01 -10.80 20.06
CA VAL A 366 -9.81 -9.67 20.97
C VAL A 366 -11.09 -9.38 21.77
N HIS A 367 -12.25 -9.37 21.12
CA HIS A 367 -13.53 -9.07 21.76
C HIS A 367 -14.23 -10.29 22.33
N ARG A 368 -13.62 -11.49 22.22
CA ARG A 368 -14.16 -12.76 22.73
C ARG A 368 -15.57 -13.05 22.22
N TRP A 369 -15.84 -12.70 20.96
CA TRP A 369 -17.10 -13.08 20.31
C TRP A 369 -17.09 -14.59 20.01
N THR A 370 -18.20 -15.23 20.31
CA THR A 370 -18.39 -16.69 20.10
C THR A 370 -18.88 -17.01 18.70
#